data_883bdaf09dd23db8c15f45aafadcdacc
#
_entry.id   883bdaf09dd23db8c15f45aafadcdacc
#
_cell.length_a   1.000
_cell.length_b   1.000
_cell.length_c   1.000
_cell.angle_alpha   90.00
_cell.angle_beta   90.00
_cell.angle_gamma   90.00
#
_symmetry.space_group_name_H-M   'P 1'
#
loop_
_entity.id
_entity.type
_entity.pdbx_description
1 polymer ?
#
loop_
_entity_poly.entity_id
_entity_poly.type
_entity_poly.pdbx_seq_one_letter_code
_entity_poly.pdbx_strand_id
1 'polypeptide(L)'
;DKAQESVESAQSKLESTQDNYDNYTITAPISGQVITKNFKVGDNITKNTSSTTTLATIYDLSSLTFKMPIDELDIQSVKVGQKVTVTADAFEGQTFSGTVTNVSLESTYSNGVSTYPVTVTMDEAGDLLPGMNVDGVITLEEANDVLTIPVDALMRGNQVYIKDDSVKEQSGPVPAGF
;
A
#
# COMPACT_ATOMS: atom_id res chain seq x y z
N ASP A 1 -23.90 33.22 42.69
CA ASP A 1 -25.31 33.51 42.79
C ASP A 1 -26.15 32.30 42.37
N LYS A 2 -27.11 31.87 43.27
CA LYS A 2 -27.89 30.63 43.03
C LYS A 2 -28.67 30.63 41.70
N ALA A 3 -29.06 31.80 41.20
CA ALA A 3 -29.74 31.93 39.92
C ALA A 3 -28.77 31.60 38.74
N GLN A 4 -27.53 32.03 38.84
CA GLN A 4 -26.52 31.80 37.83
C GLN A 4 -26.09 30.32 37.77
N GLU A 5 -25.92 29.72 38.96
CA GLU A 5 -25.66 28.27 39.05
C GLU A 5 -26.79 27.42 38.46
N SER A 6 -28.06 27.88 38.68
CA SER A 6 -29.23 27.19 38.12
C SER A 6 -29.26 27.29 36.57
N VAL A 7 -28.88 28.44 36.02
CA VAL A 7 -28.79 28.64 34.56
C VAL A 7 -27.70 27.80 33.98
N GLU A 8 -26.48 27.78 34.57
CA GLU A 8 -25.36 26.93 34.10
C GLU A 8 -25.74 25.44 34.17
N SER A 9 -26.38 25.00 35.24
CA SER A 9 -26.84 23.61 35.35
C SER A 9 -27.88 23.25 34.29
N ALA A 10 -28.83 24.15 34.02
CA ALA A 10 -29.83 23.94 32.97
C ALA A 10 -29.19 23.91 31.58
N GLN A 11 -28.17 24.74 31.32
CA GLN A 11 -27.46 24.84 30.09
C GLN A 11 -26.62 23.57 29.82
N SER A 12 -25.90 23.08 30.84
CA SER A 12 -25.16 21.82 30.76
C SER A 12 -26.07 20.62 30.49
N LYS A 13 -27.27 20.63 31.10
CA LYS A 13 -28.26 19.58 30.87
C LYS A 13 -28.82 19.63 29.42
N LEU A 14 -29.04 20.84 28.90
CA LEU A 14 -29.47 21.02 27.50
C LEU A 14 -28.42 20.52 26.54
N GLU A 15 -27.13 20.92 26.72
CA GLU A 15 -26.00 20.45 25.89
C GLU A 15 -25.87 18.92 25.91
N SER A 16 -25.93 18.32 27.10
CA SER A 16 -25.86 16.86 27.21
C SER A 16 -27.04 16.16 26.50
N THR A 17 -28.22 16.78 26.53
CA THR A 17 -29.41 16.24 25.83
C THR A 17 -29.26 16.40 24.31
N GLN A 18 -28.69 17.52 23.86
CA GLN A 18 -28.43 17.79 22.47
C GLN A 18 -27.40 16.78 21.93
N ASP A 19 -26.29 16.58 22.64
CA ASP A 19 -25.27 15.59 22.29
C ASP A 19 -25.84 14.17 22.17
N ASN A 20 -26.73 13.82 23.12
CA ASN A 20 -27.40 12.52 23.03
C ASN A 20 -28.31 12.42 21.81
N TYR A 21 -29.00 13.49 21.44
CA TYR A 21 -29.87 13.52 20.26
C TYR A 21 -29.05 13.40 18.96
N ASP A 22 -27.92 14.11 18.88
CA ASP A 22 -27.04 14.09 17.72
C ASP A 22 -26.42 12.69 17.50
N ASN A 23 -26.21 11.95 18.60
CA ASN A 23 -25.73 10.57 18.55
C ASN A 23 -26.74 9.56 17.94
N TYR A 24 -28.01 9.92 17.78
CA TYR A 24 -28.99 9.10 17.06
C TYR A 24 -28.80 9.16 15.54
N THR A 25 -28.07 10.15 15.03
CA THR A 25 -27.74 10.27 13.61
C THR A 25 -26.29 9.88 13.38
N ILE A 26 -26.06 8.66 12.91
CA ILE A 26 -24.71 8.15 12.63
C ILE A 26 -24.39 8.42 11.18
N THR A 27 -23.38 9.26 10.94
CA THR A 27 -22.88 9.59 9.61
C THR A 27 -21.57 8.87 9.32
N ALA A 28 -21.30 8.63 8.03
CA ALA A 28 -20.01 8.08 7.61
C ALA A 28 -18.89 9.12 7.85
N PRO A 29 -17.81 8.78 8.57
CA PRO A 29 -16.69 9.70 8.82
C PRO A 29 -15.81 9.89 7.61
N ILE A 30 -15.87 8.99 6.63
CA ILE A 30 -15.08 9.00 5.39
C ILE A 30 -15.99 8.75 4.18
N SER A 31 -15.54 9.23 3.02
CA SER A 31 -16.11 8.83 1.75
C SER A 31 -15.59 7.44 1.38
N GLY A 32 -16.41 6.61 0.75
CA GLY A 32 -15.98 5.27 0.36
C GLY A 32 -17.14 4.34 0.05
N GLN A 33 -16.83 3.07 -0.15
CA GLN A 33 -17.80 2.01 -0.40
C GLN A 33 -18.12 1.26 0.88
N VAL A 34 -19.43 1.03 1.11
CA VAL A 34 -19.88 0.19 2.24
C VAL A 34 -19.61 -1.27 1.89
N ILE A 35 -18.70 -1.90 2.62
CA ILE A 35 -18.31 -3.30 2.40
C ILE A 35 -19.21 -4.25 3.19
N THR A 36 -19.49 -3.91 4.45
CA THR A 36 -20.39 -4.71 5.28
C THR A 36 -21.40 -3.81 5.98
N LYS A 37 -22.61 -4.35 6.13
CA LYS A 37 -23.68 -3.76 6.91
C LYS A 37 -24.23 -4.82 7.86
N ASN A 38 -24.00 -4.66 9.16
CA ASN A 38 -24.32 -5.67 10.15
C ASN A 38 -25.74 -5.57 10.72
N PHE A 39 -26.42 -4.44 10.51
CA PHE A 39 -27.75 -4.18 11.05
C PHE A 39 -28.76 -3.83 9.95
N LYS A 40 -30.00 -4.17 10.19
CA LYS A 40 -31.15 -3.87 9.32
C LYS A 40 -32.10 -2.91 10.04
N VAL A 41 -33.01 -2.31 9.29
CA VAL A 41 -34.07 -1.49 9.85
C VAL A 41 -34.92 -2.33 10.80
N GLY A 42 -35.10 -1.87 12.02
CA GLY A 42 -35.86 -2.55 13.09
C GLY A 42 -34.96 -3.37 14.03
N ASP A 43 -33.69 -3.54 13.75
CA ASP A 43 -32.77 -4.21 14.67
C ASP A 43 -32.51 -3.34 15.91
N ASN A 44 -32.39 -3.97 17.06
CA ASN A 44 -32.12 -3.30 18.33
C ASN A 44 -30.60 -3.27 18.56
N ILE A 45 -30.03 -2.09 18.60
CA ILE A 45 -28.59 -1.90 18.84
C ILE A 45 -28.40 -1.70 20.35
N THR A 46 -27.97 -2.74 21.04
CA THR A 46 -27.62 -2.66 22.45
C THR A 46 -26.13 -2.42 22.61
N LYS A 47 -25.79 -1.38 23.38
CA LYS A 47 -24.41 -1.11 23.76
C LYS A 47 -23.95 -2.16 24.76
N ASN A 48 -23.23 -3.19 24.30
CA ASN A 48 -22.53 -4.10 25.19
C ASN A 48 -21.23 -3.44 25.67
N THR A 49 -21.09 -3.31 26.97
CA THR A 49 -19.88 -2.74 27.60
C THR A 49 -18.62 -3.57 27.36
N SER A 50 -18.73 -4.81 26.84
CA SER A 50 -17.63 -5.74 26.67
C SER A 50 -17.19 -5.94 25.22
N SER A 51 -17.89 -5.38 24.22
CA SER A 51 -17.52 -5.56 22.81
C SER A 51 -17.85 -4.32 21.98
N THR A 52 -16.99 -4.00 21.04
CA THR A 52 -17.24 -2.95 20.07
C THR A 52 -18.30 -3.41 19.07
N THR A 53 -19.41 -2.68 18.99
CA THR A 53 -20.47 -2.97 18.02
C THR A 53 -20.17 -2.26 16.71
N THR A 54 -19.82 -3.01 15.68
CA THR A 54 -19.56 -2.50 14.32
C THR A 54 -20.88 -2.44 13.55
N LEU A 55 -21.32 -1.25 13.18
CA LEU A 55 -22.57 -1.03 12.45
C LEU A 55 -22.40 -1.30 10.96
N ALA A 56 -21.38 -0.72 10.38
CA ALA A 56 -20.98 -0.90 8.97
C ALA A 56 -19.48 -0.71 8.86
N THR A 57 -18.89 -1.28 7.81
CA THR A 57 -17.51 -1.07 7.44
C THR A 57 -17.46 -0.35 6.10
N ILE A 58 -16.75 0.76 6.06
CA ILE A 58 -16.58 1.58 4.85
C ILE A 58 -15.09 1.59 4.52
N TYR A 59 -14.77 1.29 3.26
CA TYR A 59 -13.41 1.38 2.74
C TYR A 59 -13.30 2.48 1.70
N ASP A 60 -12.24 3.25 1.80
CA ASP A 60 -11.79 4.12 0.72
C ASP A 60 -10.97 3.26 -0.26
N LEU A 61 -11.57 2.97 -1.43
CA LEU A 61 -10.91 2.18 -2.47
C LEU A 61 -10.07 3.03 -3.42
N SER A 62 -10.00 4.33 -3.22
CA SER A 62 -9.18 5.23 -4.04
C SER A 62 -7.67 5.07 -3.78
N SER A 63 -7.32 4.52 -2.61
CA SER A 63 -5.93 4.36 -2.18
C SER A 63 -5.74 3.00 -1.50
N LEU A 64 -5.50 1.97 -2.29
CA LEU A 64 -5.15 0.66 -1.77
C LEU A 64 -3.66 0.60 -1.41
N THR A 65 -3.39 0.07 -0.23
CA THR A 65 -2.03 -0.18 0.23
C THR A 65 -1.88 -1.62 0.69
N PHE A 66 -0.71 -2.19 0.49
CA PHE A 66 -0.37 -3.48 1.06
C PHE A 66 1.02 -3.43 1.72
N LYS A 67 1.24 -4.38 2.63
CA LYS A 67 2.52 -4.53 3.31
C LYS A 67 3.22 -5.76 2.76
N MET A 68 4.44 -5.57 2.30
CA MET A 68 5.31 -6.62 1.80
C MET A 68 6.43 -6.86 2.81
N PRO A 69 6.56 -8.07 3.36
CA PRO A 69 7.69 -8.39 4.24
C PRO A 69 8.96 -8.58 3.39
N ILE A 70 9.98 -7.80 3.68
CA ILE A 70 11.29 -7.87 3.02
C ILE A 70 12.32 -8.44 4.00
N ASP A 71 13.17 -9.32 3.52
CA ASP A 71 14.26 -9.90 4.30
C ASP A 71 15.30 -8.83 4.73
N GLU A 72 15.96 -9.07 5.86
CA GLU A 72 16.99 -8.18 6.40
C GLU A 72 18.16 -7.96 5.40
N LEU A 73 18.46 -8.95 4.57
CA LEU A 73 19.55 -8.87 3.59
C LEU A 73 19.22 -7.91 2.45
N ASP A 74 17.94 -7.80 2.10
CA ASP A 74 17.48 -7.04 0.92
C ASP A 74 16.98 -5.63 1.28
N ILE A 75 16.60 -5.40 2.55
CA ILE A 75 15.99 -4.14 2.98
C ILE A 75 16.87 -2.90 2.72
N GLN A 76 18.20 -3.06 2.75
CA GLN A 76 19.13 -1.95 2.50
C GLN A 76 19.03 -1.40 1.08
N SER A 77 18.58 -2.23 0.13
CA SER A 77 18.41 -1.87 -1.27
C SER A 77 17.04 -1.24 -1.57
N VAL A 78 16.10 -1.36 -0.63
CA VAL A 78 14.73 -0.85 -0.79
C VAL A 78 14.63 0.60 -0.30
N LYS A 79 14.08 1.47 -1.15
CA LYS A 79 13.91 2.90 -0.88
C LYS A 79 12.50 3.35 -1.21
N VAL A 80 12.02 4.35 -0.47
CA VAL A 80 10.77 5.04 -0.78
C VAL A 80 10.87 5.65 -2.19
N GLY A 81 9.80 5.49 -2.97
CA GLY A 81 9.72 5.96 -4.34
C GLY A 81 10.03 4.91 -5.40
N GLN A 82 10.55 3.74 -5.05
CA GLN A 82 10.77 2.65 -6.00
C GLN A 82 9.45 2.10 -6.54
N LYS A 83 9.45 1.72 -7.81
CA LYS A 83 8.30 1.10 -8.47
C LYS A 83 8.20 -0.37 -8.12
N VAL A 84 6.96 -0.80 -7.97
CA VAL A 84 6.62 -2.18 -7.64
C VAL A 84 5.63 -2.70 -8.67
N THR A 85 5.98 -3.81 -9.29
CA THR A 85 5.04 -4.57 -10.13
C THR A 85 4.28 -5.53 -9.22
N VAL A 86 2.97 -5.45 -9.26
CA VAL A 86 2.08 -6.23 -8.39
C VAL A 86 1.27 -7.19 -9.23
N THR A 87 1.21 -8.43 -8.80
CA THR A 87 0.35 -9.47 -9.38
C THR A 87 -0.61 -9.97 -8.31
N ALA A 88 -1.81 -10.34 -8.70
CA ALA A 88 -2.81 -10.90 -7.80
C ALA A 88 -3.28 -12.25 -8.32
N ASP A 89 -3.39 -13.23 -7.42
CA ASP A 89 -3.85 -14.58 -7.76
C ASP A 89 -5.24 -14.59 -8.41
N ALA A 90 -6.07 -13.62 -8.04
CA ALA A 90 -7.43 -13.47 -8.58
C ALA A 90 -7.47 -12.98 -10.04
N PHE A 91 -6.36 -12.44 -10.56
CA PHE A 91 -6.28 -11.82 -11.89
C PHE A 91 -5.06 -12.35 -12.64
N GLU A 92 -5.14 -13.60 -13.07
CA GLU A 92 -4.06 -14.26 -13.82
C GLU A 92 -3.65 -13.45 -15.07
N GLY A 93 -2.36 -13.16 -15.20
CA GLY A 93 -1.80 -12.44 -16.35
C GLY A 93 -2.00 -10.93 -16.34
N GLN A 94 -2.63 -10.36 -15.31
CA GLN A 94 -2.70 -8.92 -15.12
C GLN A 94 -1.61 -8.45 -14.14
N THR A 95 -0.99 -7.34 -14.48
CA THR A 95 -0.02 -6.67 -13.63
C THR A 95 -0.53 -5.28 -13.26
N PHE A 96 -0.37 -4.94 -12.00
CA PHE A 96 -0.69 -3.63 -11.48
C PHE A 96 0.60 -2.92 -11.08
N SER A 97 0.56 -1.59 -11.03
CA SER A 97 1.70 -0.81 -10.59
C SER A 97 1.45 -0.21 -9.21
N GLY A 98 2.51 -0.14 -8.43
CA GLY A 98 2.51 0.50 -7.14
C GLY A 98 3.84 1.19 -6.86
N THR A 99 3.87 1.97 -5.82
CA THR A 99 5.07 2.70 -5.40
C THR A 99 5.32 2.46 -3.92
N VAL A 100 6.57 2.22 -3.56
CA VAL A 100 7.00 2.13 -2.15
C VAL A 100 6.79 3.48 -1.47
N THR A 101 5.91 3.53 -0.49
CA THR A 101 5.59 4.76 0.25
C THR A 101 6.21 4.81 1.64
N ASN A 102 6.45 3.66 2.25
CA ASN A 102 7.10 3.60 3.56
C ASN A 102 7.92 2.32 3.71
N VAL A 103 9.09 2.45 4.32
CA VAL A 103 9.96 1.35 4.73
C VAL A 103 10.03 1.38 6.25
N SER A 104 9.53 0.33 6.92
CA SER A 104 9.58 0.25 8.37
C SER A 104 11.02 0.04 8.84
N LEU A 105 11.40 0.75 9.89
CA LEU A 105 12.67 0.52 10.61
C LEU A 105 12.51 -0.53 11.73
N GLU A 106 11.29 -0.96 12.00
CA GLU A 106 10.97 -1.99 12.97
C GLU A 106 10.80 -3.32 12.28
N SER A 107 11.62 -4.30 12.67
CA SER A 107 11.51 -5.66 12.14
C SER A 107 10.43 -6.45 12.86
N THR A 108 9.82 -7.38 12.14
CA THR A 108 8.95 -8.41 12.69
C THR A 108 9.69 -9.75 12.64
N TYR A 109 9.86 -10.38 13.80
CA TYR A 109 10.47 -11.69 13.88
C TYR A 109 9.40 -12.77 13.90
N SER A 110 9.42 -13.65 12.92
CA SER A 110 8.48 -14.78 12.81
C SER A 110 9.18 -15.98 12.21
N ASN A 111 8.92 -17.17 12.77
CA ASN A 111 9.46 -18.45 12.27
C ASN A 111 10.99 -18.47 12.08
N GLY A 112 11.74 -17.73 12.87
CA GLY A 112 13.21 -17.71 12.78
C GLY A 112 13.77 -16.72 11.77
N VAL A 113 12.92 -15.91 11.13
CA VAL A 113 13.31 -14.92 10.12
C VAL A 113 12.89 -13.52 10.57
N SER A 114 13.82 -12.56 10.43
CA SER A 114 13.56 -11.14 10.63
C SER A 114 13.14 -10.51 9.30
N THR A 115 11.95 -9.92 9.27
CA THR A 115 11.45 -9.23 8.09
C THR A 115 11.08 -7.79 8.42
N TYR A 116 11.27 -6.89 7.48
CA TYR A 116 10.90 -5.49 7.57
C TYR A 116 9.68 -5.23 6.69
N PRO A 117 8.55 -4.78 7.27
CA PRO A 117 7.37 -4.50 6.46
C PRO A 117 7.57 -3.21 5.65
N VAL A 118 7.46 -3.35 4.34
CA VAL A 118 7.46 -2.26 3.38
C VAL A 118 6.04 -2.00 2.94
N THR A 119 5.58 -0.74 3.04
CA THR A 119 4.25 -0.34 2.59
C THR A 119 4.33 0.13 1.15
N VAL A 120 3.52 -0.48 0.32
CA VAL A 120 3.37 -0.13 -1.10
C VAL A 120 1.97 0.44 -1.29
N THR A 121 1.88 1.58 -1.95
CA THR A 121 0.61 2.17 -2.37
C THR A 121 0.41 1.88 -3.84
N MET A 122 -0.77 1.39 -4.20
CA MET A 122 -1.13 1.15 -5.58
C MET A 122 -1.30 2.49 -6.32
N ASP A 123 -0.76 2.58 -7.52
CA ASP A 123 -0.94 3.77 -8.36
C ASP A 123 -2.39 3.80 -8.89
N GLU A 124 -2.91 2.63 -9.27
CA GLU A 124 -4.31 2.41 -9.63
C GLU A 124 -4.78 1.09 -9.01
N ALA A 125 -5.87 1.15 -8.26
CA ALA A 125 -6.42 -0.02 -7.59
C ALA A 125 -7.09 -1.00 -8.58
N GLY A 126 -7.62 -0.49 -9.70
CA GLY A 126 -8.37 -1.29 -10.66
C GLY A 126 -9.51 -2.06 -9.98
N ASP A 127 -9.59 -3.34 -10.25
CA ASP A 127 -10.58 -4.25 -9.67
C ASP A 127 -10.08 -4.98 -8.40
N LEU A 128 -8.91 -4.58 -7.86
CA LEU A 128 -8.38 -5.15 -6.64
C LEU A 128 -9.24 -4.78 -5.44
N LEU A 129 -9.48 -5.75 -4.58
CA LEU A 129 -10.28 -5.59 -3.36
C LEU A 129 -9.40 -5.80 -2.11
N PRO A 130 -9.68 -5.07 -1.03
CA PRO A 130 -9.03 -5.31 0.26
C PRO A 130 -9.19 -6.76 0.72
N GLY A 131 -8.09 -7.37 1.13
CA GLY A 131 -8.06 -8.78 1.57
C GLY A 131 -7.66 -9.78 0.49
N MET A 132 -7.42 -9.36 -0.74
CA MET A 132 -6.83 -10.21 -1.78
C MET A 132 -5.36 -10.47 -1.50
N ASN A 133 -4.89 -11.66 -1.85
CA ASN A 133 -3.46 -11.97 -1.85
C ASN A 133 -2.81 -11.36 -3.09
N VAL A 134 -1.70 -10.69 -2.86
CA VAL A 134 -0.92 -10.05 -3.93
C VAL A 134 0.56 -10.35 -3.73
N ASP A 135 1.27 -10.54 -4.82
CA ASP A 135 2.72 -10.62 -4.87
C ASP A 135 3.29 -9.34 -5.48
N GLY A 136 4.39 -8.86 -4.92
CA GLY A 136 5.04 -7.63 -5.38
C GLY A 136 6.50 -7.88 -5.75
N VAL A 137 6.93 -7.31 -6.87
CA VAL A 137 8.33 -7.28 -7.29
C VAL A 137 8.81 -5.83 -7.32
N ILE A 138 9.75 -5.49 -6.43
CA ILE A 138 10.33 -4.15 -6.36
C ILE A 138 11.42 -4.03 -7.42
N THR A 139 11.33 -2.99 -8.25
CA THR A 139 12.40 -2.63 -9.19
C THR A 139 13.46 -1.83 -8.41
N LEU A 140 14.61 -2.44 -8.15
CA LEU A 140 15.69 -1.82 -7.38
C LEU A 140 16.40 -0.75 -8.19
N GLU A 141 16.72 -1.07 -9.45
CA GLU A 141 17.40 -0.17 -10.37
C GLU A 141 16.77 -0.31 -11.77
N GLU A 142 16.60 0.79 -12.45
CA GLU A 142 16.11 0.85 -13.82
C GLU A 142 17.09 1.68 -14.64
N ALA A 143 17.58 1.10 -15.71
CA ALA A 143 18.44 1.80 -16.66
C ALA A 143 17.63 2.14 -17.91
N ASN A 144 17.24 3.42 -18.04
CA ASN A 144 16.55 3.93 -19.21
C ASN A 144 17.54 4.46 -20.24
N ASP A 145 17.17 4.41 -21.51
CA ASP A 145 17.97 4.90 -22.64
C ASP A 145 19.37 4.25 -22.75
N VAL A 146 19.50 2.99 -22.34
CA VAL A 146 20.74 2.23 -22.46
C VAL A 146 20.71 1.33 -23.67
N LEU A 147 21.88 1.17 -24.30
CA LEU A 147 22.04 0.21 -25.36
C LEU A 147 22.04 -1.21 -24.79
N THR A 148 21.04 -2.00 -25.14
CA THR A 148 20.95 -3.40 -24.71
C THR A 148 21.56 -4.32 -25.71
N ILE A 149 22.27 -5.36 -25.24
CA ILE A 149 22.81 -6.43 -26.03
C ILE A 149 22.28 -7.77 -25.57
N PRO A 150 22.04 -8.74 -26.45
CA PRO A 150 21.71 -10.10 -26.04
C PRO A 150 22.80 -10.68 -25.14
N VAL A 151 22.40 -11.45 -24.13
CA VAL A 151 23.35 -12.10 -23.20
C VAL A 151 24.36 -13.00 -23.96
N ASP A 152 23.92 -13.63 -25.04
CA ASP A 152 24.75 -14.48 -25.89
C ASP A 152 25.82 -13.72 -26.65
N ALA A 153 25.71 -12.41 -26.80
CA ALA A 153 26.70 -11.54 -27.40
C ALA A 153 27.81 -11.13 -26.44
N LEU A 154 27.65 -11.43 -25.13
CA LEU A 154 28.64 -11.10 -24.11
C LEU A 154 29.74 -12.14 -24.08
N MET A 155 30.98 -11.70 -24.35
CA MET A 155 32.18 -12.52 -24.31
C MET A 155 32.85 -12.48 -22.93
N ARG A 156 33.82 -13.37 -22.72
CA ARG A 156 34.65 -13.35 -21.49
C ARG A 156 35.36 -12.01 -21.34
N GLY A 157 35.24 -11.41 -20.16
CA GLY A 157 35.85 -10.12 -19.84
C GLY A 157 35.00 -8.91 -20.15
N ASN A 158 33.64 -9.07 -20.16
CA ASN A 158 32.66 -7.99 -20.41
C ASN A 158 32.90 -7.26 -21.75
N GLN A 159 33.16 -8.00 -22.81
CA GLN A 159 33.44 -7.48 -24.15
C GLN A 159 32.35 -7.92 -25.12
N VAL A 160 32.02 -7.06 -26.07
CA VAL A 160 31.12 -7.37 -27.19
C VAL A 160 31.72 -6.96 -28.50
N TYR A 161 31.37 -7.67 -29.58
CA TYR A 161 31.70 -7.23 -30.92
C TYR A 161 30.64 -6.26 -31.42
N ILE A 162 31.06 -5.10 -31.88
CA ILE A 162 30.20 -4.19 -32.66
C ILE A 162 30.58 -4.30 -34.13
N LYS A 163 29.57 -4.38 -34.98
CA LYS A 163 29.75 -4.23 -36.42
C LYS A 163 29.80 -2.72 -36.72
N ASP A 164 30.98 -2.24 -37.02
CA ASP A 164 31.16 -0.87 -37.50
C ASP A 164 31.28 -0.92 -39.01
N ASP A 165 30.27 -0.44 -39.71
CA ASP A 165 30.24 -0.43 -41.18
C ASP A 165 31.17 0.65 -41.76
N SER A 166 31.76 1.51 -40.97
CA SER A 166 32.67 2.58 -41.36
C SER A 166 34.15 2.22 -41.25
N VAL A 167 34.48 1.16 -40.51
CA VAL A 167 35.86 0.72 -40.29
C VAL A 167 36.09 -0.60 -40.97
N LYS A 168 36.85 -0.61 -42.04
CA LYS A 168 37.44 -1.82 -42.59
C LYS A 168 38.35 -2.43 -41.53
N GLU A 169 37.89 -3.55 -40.93
CA GLU A 169 38.64 -4.45 -40.06
C GLU A 169 39.53 -3.80 -38.98
N GLN A 170 38.94 -3.22 -37.98
CA GLN A 170 39.55 -3.19 -36.65
C GLN A 170 38.56 -3.81 -35.67
N SER A 171 38.61 -5.12 -35.54
CA SER A 171 37.91 -5.86 -34.50
C SER A 171 38.64 -5.64 -33.18
N GLY A 172 38.19 -4.64 -32.40
CA GLY A 172 38.65 -4.47 -31.04
C GLY A 172 37.48 -4.76 -30.07
N PRO A 173 37.73 -5.42 -28.96
CA PRO A 173 36.71 -5.60 -27.94
C PRO A 173 36.36 -4.26 -27.32
N VAL A 174 35.06 -3.93 -27.29
CA VAL A 174 34.56 -2.76 -26.57
C VAL A 174 34.18 -3.21 -25.18
N PRO A 175 34.65 -2.56 -24.12
CA PRO A 175 34.21 -2.90 -22.77
C PRO A 175 32.70 -2.63 -22.65
N ALA A 176 31.93 -3.65 -22.22
CA ALA A 176 30.55 -3.49 -21.86
C ALA A 176 30.50 -2.57 -20.62
N GLY A 177 29.90 -1.40 -20.78
CA GLY A 177 29.58 -0.53 -19.64
C GLY A 177 28.51 -1.19 -18.77
N PHE A 178 28.65 -1.06 -17.47
CA PHE A 178 27.68 -1.50 -16.47
C PHE A 178 26.47 -0.60 -16.46
#